data_890286fb48033a4d08ddd05a84329433
#
_entry.id   890286fb48033a4d08ddd05a84329433
#
_cell.length_a   1.000
_cell.length_b   1.000
_cell.length_c   1.000
_cell.angle_alpha   90.00
_cell.angle_beta   90.00
_cell.angle_gamma   90.00
#
_symmetry.space_group_name_H-M   'P 1'
#
loop_
_entity.id
_entity.type
_entity.pdbx_description
1 polymer ?
#
loop_
_entity_poly.entity_id
_entity_poly.type
_entity_poly.pdbx_seq_one_letter_code
_entity_poly.pdbx_strand_id
1 'polypeptide(L)'
;MFAVLKTLNLSNKYNIFHIECWREDIDKQYFTNVINNCDVIITQPINDNYKDVDYLSTSYIIKNKNPNCKLIIFDSCHFNFYYFDLTYKMFNNDVLHKPIDYHYNKMIECYNNNNSIEHYITHFVNNLDLKSSEELETIAQDSLNELQNRNKENKEKYNDKYMYVIGTYEYIKSNYKNELLFYSMNHPTKYLIQFICKEIISILQINNTINYTVDTLENTKCILYKCISKNVNFDINNHNVLTSGIRDINKITQLYYNTYKEIGFK
;
A
#
# COMPACT_ATOMS: atom_id res chain seq x y z
N MET A 1 -5.55 2.58 -6.28
CA MET A 1 -6.39 2.90 -7.47
C MET A 1 -6.09 4.28 -8.06
N PHE A 2 -6.23 5.37 -7.32
CA PHE A 2 -6.00 6.74 -7.82
C PHE A 2 -4.63 6.95 -8.50
N ALA A 3 -3.56 6.41 -7.89
CA ALA A 3 -2.21 6.43 -8.48
C ALA A 3 -2.17 5.76 -9.86
N VAL A 4 -2.84 4.61 -10.01
CA VAL A 4 -2.95 3.89 -11.29
C VAL A 4 -3.65 4.75 -12.34
N LEU A 5 -4.79 5.36 -12.01
CA LEU A 5 -5.55 6.20 -12.94
C LEU A 5 -4.76 7.44 -13.40
N LYS A 6 -4.07 8.11 -12.48
CA LYS A 6 -3.20 9.26 -12.82
C LYS A 6 -2.02 8.86 -13.72
N THR A 7 -1.41 7.71 -13.43
CA THR A 7 -0.29 7.21 -14.21
C THR A 7 -0.71 6.82 -15.63
N LEU A 8 -1.89 6.24 -15.79
CA LEU A 8 -2.44 5.87 -17.10
C LEU A 8 -2.89 7.05 -17.94
N ASN A 9 -3.27 8.19 -17.34
CA ASN A 9 -3.72 9.40 -18.03
C ASN A 9 -4.83 9.13 -19.09
N LEU A 10 -5.86 8.38 -18.71
CA LEU A 10 -6.93 7.95 -19.64
C LEU A 10 -8.08 8.95 -19.77
N SER A 11 -8.15 10.00 -18.95
CA SER A 11 -9.29 10.92 -18.85
C SER A 11 -9.67 11.62 -20.14
N ASN A 12 -8.75 11.78 -21.07
CA ASN A 12 -9.02 12.41 -22.37
C ASN A 12 -9.66 11.47 -23.39
N LYS A 13 -9.72 10.16 -23.10
CA LYS A 13 -10.20 9.13 -24.02
C LYS A 13 -11.39 8.33 -23.49
N TYR A 14 -11.59 8.34 -22.18
CA TYR A 14 -12.56 7.50 -21.48
C TYR A 14 -13.29 8.30 -20.42
N ASN A 15 -14.56 7.98 -20.22
CA ASN A 15 -15.31 8.44 -19.05
C ASN A 15 -14.86 7.63 -17.83
N ILE A 16 -14.21 8.28 -16.88
CA ILE A 16 -13.64 7.62 -15.70
C ILE A 16 -14.49 7.96 -14.48
N PHE A 17 -15.02 6.92 -13.84
CA PHE A 17 -15.68 7.01 -12.54
C PHE A 17 -14.70 6.51 -11.49
N HIS A 18 -14.21 7.41 -10.63
CA HIS A 18 -13.33 7.08 -9.52
C HIS A 18 -14.16 6.99 -8.23
N ILE A 19 -14.26 5.79 -7.69
CA ILE A 19 -15.00 5.52 -6.46
C ILE A 19 -14.00 5.13 -5.37
N GLU A 20 -13.98 5.92 -4.31
CA GLU A 20 -13.12 5.75 -3.15
C GLU A 20 -13.85 4.91 -2.09
N CYS A 21 -13.70 3.58 -2.16
CA CYS A 21 -14.42 2.64 -1.29
C CYS A 21 -14.21 2.84 0.22
N TRP A 22 -13.20 3.62 0.61
CA TRP A 22 -12.95 3.97 2.01
C TRP A 22 -13.87 5.10 2.53
N ARG A 23 -14.58 5.84 1.65
CA ARG A 23 -15.55 6.86 2.06
C ARG A 23 -16.82 6.22 2.61
N GLU A 24 -17.46 6.92 3.55
CA GLU A 24 -18.69 6.44 4.19
C GLU A 24 -19.97 6.85 3.42
N ASP A 25 -19.85 7.82 2.52
CA ASP A 25 -20.97 8.46 1.82
C ASP A 25 -21.22 7.90 0.41
N ILE A 26 -20.79 6.67 0.13
CA ILE A 26 -21.03 6.04 -1.18
C ILE A 26 -22.48 5.55 -1.25
N ASP A 27 -23.27 6.16 -2.13
CA ASP A 27 -24.63 5.72 -2.38
C ASP A 27 -24.68 4.38 -3.13
N LYS A 28 -25.41 3.40 -2.59
CA LYS A 28 -25.52 2.04 -3.16
C LYS A 28 -26.12 2.06 -4.56
N GLN A 29 -27.15 2.87 -4.80
CA GLN A 29 -27.83 2.92 -6.09
C GLN A 29 -26.92 3.54 -7.16
N TYR A 30 -26.23 4.62 -6.81
CA TYR A 30 -25.21 5.22 -7.68
C TYR A 30 -24.11 4.22 -8.03
N PHE A 31 -23.53 3.54 -7.01
CA PHE A 31 -22.47 2.55 -7.22
C PHE A 31 -22.94 1.42 -8.13
N THR A 32 -24.12 0.86 -7.86
CA THR A 32 -24.71 -0.21 -8.66
C THR A 32 -24.94 0.24 -10.11
N ASN A 33 -25.46 1.44 -10.30
CA ASN A 33 -25.66 1.99 -11.65
C ASN A 33 -24.35 2.15 -12.42
N VAL A 34 -23.28 2.61 -11.75
CA VAL A 34 -21.95 2.74 -12.37
C VAL A 34 -21.43 1.37 -12.81
N ILE A 35 -21.41 0.37 -11.93
CA ILE A 35 -20.85 -0.96 -12.26
C ILE A 35 -21.66 -1.70 -13.34
N ASN A 36 -22.99 -1.47 -13.40
CA ASN A 36 -23.86 -2.05 -14.42
C ASN A 36 -23.62 -1.46 -15.83
N ASN A 37 -23.11 -0.25 -15.91
CA ASN A 37 -22.93 0.48 -17.17
C ASN A 37 -21.47 0.65 -17.60
N CYS A 38 -20.52 0.16 -16.82
CA CYS A 38 -19.10 0.23 -17.17
C CYS A 38 -18.70 -0.87 -18.17
N ASP A 39 -17.85 -0.52 -19.13
CA ASP A 39 -17.19 -1.49 -20.03
C ASP A 39 -15.97 -2.15 -19.36
N VAL A 40 -15.34 -1.42 -18.44
CA VAL A 40 -14.15 -1.88 -17.71
C VAL A 40 -14.25 -1.44 -16.25
N ILE A 41 -13.98 -2.37 -15.34
CA ILE A 41 -13.81 -2.09 -13.91
C ILE A 41 -12.39 -2.50 -13.53
N ILE A 42 -11.66 -1.60 -12.85
CA ILE A 42 -10.32 -1.87 -12.32
C ILE A 42 -10.40 -1.71 -10.80
N THR A 43 -10.03 -2.74 -10.05
CA THR A 43 -10.14 -2.72 -8.59
C THR A 43 -9.04 -3.55 -7.92
N GLN A 44 -8.85 -3.35 -6.62
CA GLN A 44 -8.22 -4.33 -5.72
C GLN A 44 -9.31 -5.25 -5.16
N PRO A 45 -8.95 -6.45 -4.66
CA PRO A 45 -9.90 -7.29 -3.94
C PRO A 45 -10.46 -6.56 -2.72
N ILE A 46 -11.76 -6.53 -2.59
CA ILE A 46 -12.48 -5.96 -1.43
C ILE A 46 -13.27 -7.10 -0.80
N ASN A 47 -13.05 -7.33 0.48
CA ASN A 47 -13.73 -8.38 1.24
C ASN A 47 -15.23 -8.13 1.33
N ASP A 48 -15.97 -9.22 1.48
CA ASP A 48 -17.39 -9.16 1.82
C ASP A 48 -17.55 -8.48 3.20
N ASN A 49 -18.58 -7.69 3.37
CA ASN A 49 -18.84 -6.88 4.57
C ASN A 49 -17.75 -5.84 4.89
N TYR A 50 -17.00 -5.36 3.90
CA TYR A 50 -16.09 -4.24 4.09
C TYR A 50 -16.85 -3.03 4.62
N LYS A 51 -16.45 -2.50 5.78
CA LYS A 51 -17.14 -1.41 6.49
C LYS A 51 -18.63 -1.69 6.78
N ASP A 52 -18.95 -2.96 7.07
CA ASP A 52 -20.31 -3.40 7.37
C ASP A 52 -21.32 -3.18 6.22
N VAL A 53 -20.83 -3.00 4.97
CA VAL A 53 -21.66 -2.90 3.78
C VAL A 53 -21.32 -3.97 2.76
N ASP A 54 -22.34 -4.58 2.16
CA ASP A 54 -22.22 -5.69 1.21
C ASP A 54 -21.86 -5.23 -0.21
N TYR A 55 -22.36 -4.05 -0.61
CA TYR A 55 -22.34 -3.57 -1.99
C TYR A 55 -20.97 -3.05 -2.47
N LEU A 56 -19.99 -2.86 -1.58
CA LEU A 56 -18.64 -2.45 -1.97
C LEU A 56 -17.71 -3.62 -2.25
N SER A 57 -18.14 -4.85 -1.94
CA SER A 57 -17.30 -6.05 -2.09
C SER A 57 -17.03 -6.43 -3.54
N THR A 58 -15.91 -7.12 -3.79
CA THR A 58 -15.64 -7.68 -5.11
C THR A 58 -16.70 -8.69 -5.55
N SER A 59 -17.25 -9.46 -4.60
CA SER A 59 -18.35 -10.40 -4.86
C SER A 59 -19.61 -9.69 -5.36
N TYR A 60 -19.94 -8.54 -4.78
CA TYR A 60 -21.07 -7.71 -5.23
C TYR A 60 -20.82 -7.15 -6.64
N ILE A 61 -19.60 -6.66 -6.91
CA ILE A 61 -19.20 -6.16 -8.24
C ILE A 61 -19.39 -7.27 -9.29
N ILE A 62 -18.88 -8.47 -9.02
CA ILE A 62 -18.99 -9.62 -9.93
C ILE A 62 -20.45 -9.94 -10.25
N LYS A 63 -21.30 -9.96 -9.22
CA LYS A 63 -22.73 -10.29 -9.34
C LYS A 63 -23.51 -9.24 -10.14
N ASN A 64 -23.14 -7.98 -10.04
CA ASN A 64 -23.95 -6.86 -10.54
C ASN A 64 -23.32 -6.12 -11.72
N LYS A 65 -22.08 -6.40 -12.12
CA LYS A 65 -21.47 -5.77 -13.31
C LYS A 65 -22.16 -6.23 -14.60
N ASN A 66 -22.06 -5.40 -15.63
CA ASN A 66 -22.43 -5.83 -16.97
C ASN A 66 -21.72 -7.15 -17.33
N PRO A 67 -22.42 -8.17 -17.85
CA PRO A 67 -21.82 -9.47 -18.21
C PRO A 67 -20.59 -9.36 -19.13
N ASN A 68 -20.60 -8.36 -20.05
CA ASN A 68 -19.49 -8.13 -20.99
C ASN A 68 -18.40 -7.19 -20.43
N CYS A 69 -18.60 -6.62 -19.25
CA CYS A 69 -17.62 -5.75 -18.60
C CYS A 69 -16.36 -6.51 -18.23
N LYS A 70 -15.21 -6.01 -18.68
CA LYS A 70 -13.90 -6.53 -18.24
C LYS A 70 -13.65 -6.10 -16.81
N LEU A 71 -13.42 -7.07 -15.94
CA LEU A 71 -13.03 -6.84 -14.54
C LEU A 71 -11.56 -7.12 -14.38
N ILE A 72 -10.76 -6.11 -14.10
CA ILE A 72 -9.32 -6.20 -13.86
C ILE A 72 -9.08 -6.03 -12.36
N ILE A 73 -8.57 -7.08 -11.73
CA ILE A 73 -8.27 -7.13 -10.30
C ILE A 73 -6.76 -7.17 -10.16
N PHE A 74 -6.16 -6.22 -9.46
CA PHE A 74 -4.75 -6.29 -9.10
C PHE A 74 -4.58 -6.52 -7.60
N ASP A 75 -3.56 -7.31 -7.25
CA ASP A 75 -3.32 -7.71 -5.86
C ASP A 75 -3.18 -6.49 -4.93
N SER A 76 -3.60 -6.69 -3.69
CA SER A 76 -3.31 -5.74 -2.62
C SER A 76 -1.79 -5.62 -2.44
N CYS A 77 -1.26 -4.42 -2.69
CA CYS A 77 0.16 -4.14 -2.54
C CYS A 77 0.48 -3.98 -1.06
N HIS A 78 0.99 -5.04 -0.44
CA HIS A 78 1.42 -5.05 0.96
C HIS A 78 2.70 -5.84 1.10
N PHE A 79 3.78 -5.19 1.60
CA PHE A 79 5.10 -5.79 1.72
C PHE A 79 5.83 -5.24 2.94
N ASN A 80 6.01 -6.07 3.98
CA ASN A 80 6.52 -5.64 5.28
C ASN A 80 8.04 -5.52 5.36
N PHE A 81 8.78 -6.10 4.43
CA PHE A 81 10.26 -6.20 4.52
C PHE A 81 10.93 -4.87 4.84
N TYR A 82 10.64 -3.80 4.09
CA TYR A 82 11.28 -2.50 4.32
C TYR A 82 10.85 -1.84 5.63
N TYR A 83 9.64 -2.15 6.08
CA TYR A 83 8.96 -1.48 7.19
C TYR A 83 8.47 -2.50 8.22
N PHE A 84 9.34 -3.45 8.58
CA PHE A 84 9.02 -4.58 9.46
C PHE A 84 8.55 -4.17 10.86
N ASP A 85 8.80 -2.93 11.25
CA ASP A 85 8.41 -2.37 12.56
C ASP A 85 7.10 -1.57 12.49
N LEU A 86 6.57 -1.31 11.27
CA LEU A 86 5.30 -0.59 11.10
C LEU A 86 4.11 -1.45 11.50
N THR A 87 3.12 -0.79 12.07
CA THR A 87 1.85 -1.38 12.47
C THR A 87 0.74 -0.35 12.45
N TYR A 88 -0.51 -0.81 12.32
CA TYR A 88 -1.69 -0.05 12.72
C TYR A 88 -1.91 -0.22 14.22
N LYS A 89 -2.17 0.85 14.94
CA LYS A 89 -2.51 0.77 16.37
C LYS A 89 -3.98 1.10 16.57
N MET A 90 -4.59 0.31 17.45
CA MET A 90 -5.96 0.57 17.89
C MET A 90 -5.93 1.48 19.12
N PHE A 91 -6.82 2.44 19.15
CA PHE A 91 -7.05 3.32 20.28
C PHE A 91 -8.56 3.61 20.38
N ASN A 92 -9.15 3.35 21.55
CA ASN A 92 -10.59 3.49 21.77
C ASN A 92 -11.47 2.75 20.73
N ASN A 93 -11.11 1.51 20.40
CA ASN A 93 -11.79 0.65 19.44
C ASN A 93 -11.74 1.10 17.96
N ASP A 94 -10.90 2.07 17.64
CA ASP A 94 -10.67 2.53 16.26
C ASP A 94 -9.18 2.57 15.94
N VAL A 95 -8.83 2.67 14.66
CA VAL A 95 -7.44 2.84 14.25
C VAL A 95 -6.95 4.23 14.68
N LEU A 96 -5.77 4.29 15.27
CA LEU A 96 -5.13 5.56 15.61
C LEU A 96 -4.60 6.24 14.34
N HIS A 97 -5.32 7.25 13.87
CA HIS A 97 -4.99 7.99 12.64
C HIS A 97 -4.02 9.16 12.82
N LYS A 98 -3.51 9.38 14.05
CA LYS A 98 -2.59 10.49 14.34
C LYS A 98 -1.22 9.99 14.79
N PRO A 99 -0.11 10.61 14.33
CA PRO A 99 -0.05 11.70 13.33
C PRO A 99 -0.34 11.24 11.92
N ILE A 100 -0.28 9.95 11.65
CA ILE A 100 -0.72 9.21 10.46
C ILE A 100 -1.14 7.81 10.90
N ASP A 101 -1.70 7.01 10.00
CA ASP A 101 -2.21 5.66 10.29
C ASP A 101 -1.11 4.66 10.73
N TYR A 102 0.15 4.95 10.41
CA TYR A 102 1.27 4.04 10.66
C TYR A 102 2.01 4.41 11.92
N HIS A 103 2.26 3.42 12.77
CA HIS A 103 3.03 3.55 13.99
C HIS A 103 4.22 2.57 14.00
N TYR A 104 5.28 2.92 14.72
CA TYR A 104 6.48 2.10 14.86
C TYR A 104 6.47 1.42 16.22
N ASN A 105 6.53 0.09 16.27
CA ASN A 105 6.51 -0.64 17.53
C ASN A 105 7.68 -0.23 18.44
N LYS A 106 8.89 -0.05 17.87
CA LYS A 106 10.05 0.40 18.62
C LYS A 106 9.96 1.83 19.14
N MET A 107 9.28 2.70 18.38
CA MET A 107 9.01 4.08 18.83
C MET A 107 8.03 4.09 20.01
N ILE A 108 6.99 3.26 19.96
CA ILE A 108 6.02 3.09 21.05
C ILE A 108 6.73 2.51 22.28
N GLU A 109 7.57 1.48 22.11
CA GLU A 109 8.38 0.90 23.19
C GLU A 109 9.24 1.96 23.89
N CYS A 110 9.95 2.78 23.10
CA CYS A 110 10.74 3.90 23.63
C CYS A 110 9.89 4.91 24.40
N TYR A 111 8.76 5.31 23.85
CA TYR A 111 7.85 6.25 24.51
C TYR A 111 7.37 5.70 25.87
N ASN A 112 6.90 4.45 25.91
CA ASN A 112 6.39 3.83 27.13
C ASN A 112 7.48 3.65 28.21
N ASN A 113 8.73 3.45 27.78
CA ASN A 113 9.88 3.34 28.67
C ASN A 113 10.49 4.71 29.05
N ASN A 114 9.88 5.83 28.67
CA ASN A 114 10.39 7.20 28.84
C ASN A 114 11.80 7.41 28.24
N ASN A 115 12.15 6.68 27.19
CA ASN A 115 13.39 6.87 26.48
C ASN A 115 13.35 8.14 25.63
N SER A 116 14.49 8.78 25.45
CA SER A 116 14.59 9.98 24.61
C SER A 116 14.41 9.68 23.12
N ILE A 117 14.12 10.73 22.34
CA ILE A 117 14.09 10.66 20.88
C ILE A 117 15.45 10.22 20.33
N GLU A 118 16.55 10.75 20.89
CA GLU A 118 17.89 10.38 20.51
C GLU A 118 18.16 8.89 20.74
N HIS A 119 17.65 8.32 21.86
CA HIS A 119 17.72 6.88 22.12
C HIS A 119 17.05 6.08 21.00
N TYR A 120 15.81 6.43 20.61
CA TYR A 120 15.11 5.76 19.51
C TYR A 120 15.89 5.82 18.20
N ILE A 121 16.40 7.01 17.84
CA ILE A 121 17.11 7.20 16.58
C ILE A 121 18.44 6.41 16.59
N THR A 122 19.19 6.47 17.67
CA THR A 122 20.51 5.84 17.76
C THR A 122 20.41 4.31 17.83
N HIS A 123 19.53 3.79 18.71
CA HIS A 123 19.48 2.36 19.00
C HIS A 123 18.57 1.57 18.06
N PHE A 124 17.68 2.24 17.32
CA PHE A 124 16.78 1.55 16.38
C PHE A 124 16.96 2.04 14.94
N VAL A 125 16.77 3.31 14.66
CA VAL A 125 16.78 3.80 13.27
C VAL A 125 18.16 3.66 12.63
N ASN A 126 19.21 4.11 13.33
CA ASN A 126 20.60 4.12 12.86
C ASN A 126 21.38 2.84 13.20
N ASN A 127 20.76 1.89 13.89
CA ASN A 127 21.44 0.66 14.30
C ASN A 127 21.49 -0.33 13.15
N LEU A 128 22.69 -0.55 12.60
CA LEU A 128 22.94 -1.55 11.57
C LEU A 128 22.67 -2.98 12.07
N ASP A 129 22.90 -3.25 13.34
CA ASP A 129 22.80 -4.58 13.94
C ASP A 129 21.45 -4.83 14.64
N LEU A 130 20.46 -3.96 14.39
CA LEU A 130 19.11 -4.14 14.91
C LEU A 130 18.49 -5.47 14.46
N LYS A 131 18.82 -5.90 13.23
CA LYS A 131 18.47 -7.20 12.67
C LYS A 131 19.64 -7.77 11.87
N SER A 132 19.83 -9.09 11.96
CA SER A 132 20.79 -9.80 11.11
C SER A 132 20.29 -9.88 9.65
N SER A 133 21.19 -10.20 8.71
CA SER A 133 20.80 -10.42 7.32
C SER A 133 19.83 -11.60 7.18
N GLU A 134 19.99 -12.63 7.98
CA GLU A 134 19.13 -13.83 7.99
C GLU A 134 17.74 -13.51 8.52
N GLU A 135 17.62 -12.70 9.57
CA GLU A 135 16.33 -12.24 10.08
C GLU A 135 15.59 -11.39 9.04
N LEU A 136 16.31 -10.50 8.35
CA LEU A 136 15.74 -9.66 7.29
C LEU A 136 15.31 -10.50 6.08
N GLU A 137 16.08 -11.51 5.71
CA GLU A 137 15.70 -12.42 4.62
C GLU A 137 14.45 -13.23 4.99
N THR A 138 14.33 -13.68 6.24
CA THR A 138 13.13 -14.35 6.75
C THR A 138 11.90 -13.45 6.64
N ILE A 139 11.99 -12.20 7.07
CA ILE A 139 10.89 -11.23 6.96
C ILE A 139 10.50 -10.99 5.49
N ALA A 140 11.50 -10.88 4.60
CA ALA A 140 11.26 -10.75 3.17
C ALA A 140 10.53 -11.97 2.60
N GLN A 141 10.99 -13.18 2.95
CA GLN A 141 10.40 -14.42 2.47
C GLN A 141 8.97 -14.62 2.98
N ASP A 142 8.68 -14.29 4.24
CA ASP A 142 7.34 -14.35 4.80
C ASP A 142 6.39 -13.41 4.04
N SER A 143 6.82 -12.16 3.81
CA SER A 143 6.04 -11.20 3.02
C SER A 143 5.82 -11.65 1.56
N LEU A 144 6.84 -12.28 0.95
CA LEU A 144 6.73 -12.84 -0.40
C LEU A 144 5.78 -14.05 -0.45
N ASN A 145 5.81 -14.92 0.55
CA ASN A 145 4.90 -16.06 0.66
C ASN A 145 3.44 -15.60 0.78
N GLU A 146 3.17 -14.57 1.58
CA GLU A 146 1.84 -13.98 1.69
C GLU A 146 1.35 -13.39 0.35
N LEU A 147 2.24 -12.69 -0.39
CA LEU A 147 1.91 -12.17 -1.71
C LEU A 147 1.61 -13.29 -2.71
N GLN A 148 2.42 -14.36 -2.69
CA GLN A 148 2.24 -15.53 -3.56
C GLN A 148 0.90 -16.22 -3.29
N ASN A 149 0.56 -16.45 -2.02
CA ASN A 149 -0.69 -17.08 -1.63
C ASN A 149 -1.89 -16.24 -2.06
N ARG A 150 -1.88 -14.93 -1.79
CA ARG A 150 -2.94 -14.01 -2.24
C ARG A 150 -3.10 -13.99 -3.76
N ASN A 151 -1.98 -13.98 -4.50
CA ASN A 151 -2.02 -14.03 -5.95
C ASN A 151 -2.65 -15.34 -6.46
N LYS A 152 -2.29 -16.47 -5.85
CA LYS A 152 -2.88 -17.78 -6.18
C LYS A 152 -4.37 -17.80 -5.89
N GLU A 153 -4.78 -17.41 -4.68
CA GLU A 153 -6.18 -17.36 -4.27
C GLU A 153 -7.02 -16.44 -5.19
N ASN A 154 -6.49 -15.27 -5.53
CA ASN A 154 -7.17 -14.34 -6.44
C ASN A 154 -7.34 -14.94 -7.85
N LYS A 155 -6.31 -15.61 -8.39
CA LYS A 155 -6.39 -16.28 -9.70
C LYS A 155 -7.39 -17.43 -9.71
N GLU A 156 -7.48 -18.18 -8.62
CA GLU A 156 -8.46 -19.27 -8.47
C GLU A 156 -9.89 -18.73 -8.33
N LYS A 157 -10.06 -17.70 -7.50
CA LYS A 157 -11.37 -17.10 -7.20
C LYS A 157 -11.96 -16.31 -8.37
N TYR A 158 -11.12 -15.61 -9.14
CA TYR A 158 -11.53 -14.68 -10.19
C TYR A 158 -11.17 -15.22 -11.58
N ASN A 159 -11.53 -16.48 -11.85
CA ASN A 159 -11.24 -17.19 -13.09
C ASN A 159 -12.48 -17.26 -13.99
N ASP A 160 -12.81 -16.18 -14.69
CA ASP A 160 -13.89 -16.10 -15.67
C ASP A 160 -13.39 -15.43 -16.95
N LYS A 161 -14.11 -15.61 -18.05
CA LYS A 161 -13.77 -15.11 -19.40
C LYS A 161 -13.44 -13.61 -19.46
N TYR A 162 -14.11 -12.81 -18.63
CA TYR A 162 -13.93 -11.35 -18.60
C TYR A 162 -13.26 -10.85 -17.32
N MET A 163 -12.63 -11.74 -16.56
CA MET A 163 -11.88 -11.41 -15.33
C MET A 163 -10.39 -11.61 -15.55
N TYR A 164 -9.61 -10.65 -15.11
CA TYR A 164 -8.16 -10.62 -15.24
C TYR A 164 -7.53 -10.31 -13.90
N VAL A 165 -6.59 -11.13 -13.46
CA VAL A 165 -5.87 -10.93 -12.21
C VAL A 165 -4.42 -10.54 -12.50
N ILE A 166 -4.03 -9.34 -12.07
CA ILE A 166 -2.65 -8.85 -12.12
C ILE A 166 -2.00 -9.18 -10.78
N GLY A 167 -1.11 -10.16 -10.79
CA GLY A 167 -0.30 -10.52 -9.62
C GLY A 167 0.94 -9.65 -9.51
N THR A 168 1.22 -9.16 -8.31
CA THR A 168 2.41 -8.33 -8.04
C THR A 168 3.59 -9.13 -7.50
N TYR A 169 3.40 -10.38 -7.12
CA TYR A 169 4.40 -11.22 -6.46
C TYR A 169 5.71 -11.35 -7.25
N GLU A 170 5.65 -11.77 -8.53
CA GLU A 170 6.87 -11.99 -9.33
C GLU A 170 7.65 -10.69 -9.56
N TYR A 171 6.96 -9.58 -9.76
CA TYR A 171 7.61 -8.29 -9.92
C TYR A 171 8.30 -7.85 -8.63
N ILE A 172 7.62 -7.95 -7.48
CA ILE A 172 8.19 -7.59 -6.17
C ILE A 172 9.38 -8.49 -5.87
N LYS A 173 9.25 -9.81 -6.01
CA LYS A 173 10.33 -10.79 -5.77
C LYS A 173 11.58 -10.49 -6.58
N SER A 174 11.43 -10.11 -7.84
CA SER A 174 12.56 -9.83 -8.73
C SER A 174 13.23 -8.49 -8.48
N ASN A 175 12.54 -7.51 -7.90
CA ASN A 175 13.00 -6.12 -7.87
C ASN A 175 13.21 -5.55 -6.45
N TYR A 176 12.68 -6.14 -5.38
CA TYR A 176 12.68 -5.54 -4.05
C TYR A 176 14.08 -5.29 -3.46
N LYS A 177 15.09 -6.02 -3.90
CA LYS A 177 16.48 -5.79 -3.48
C LYS A 177 17.17 -4.65 -4.25
N ASN A 178 16.71 -4.36 -5.45
CA ASN A 178 17.36 -3.41 -6.37
C ASN A 178 16.68 -2.04 -6.41
N GLU A 179 15.38 -1.98 -6.08
CA GLU A 179 14.57 -0.77 -6.13
C GLU A 179 13.70 -0.67 -4.89
N LEU A 180 13.54 0.54 -4.35
CA LEU A 180 12.56 0.78 -3.29
C LEU A 180 11.16 0.73 -3.92
N LEU A 181 10.40 -0.34 -3.64
CA LEU A 181 9.08 -0.56 -4.23
C LEU A 181 7.93 0.00 -3.38
N PHE A 182 8.18 0.39 -2.13
CA PHE A 182 7.17 0.89 -1.20
C PHE A 182 7.68 2.06 -0.38
N TYR A 183 6.80 3.01 -0.04
CA TYR A 183 7.02 4.14 0.87
C TYR A 183 6.52 3.90 2.29
N SER A 184 5.65 2.93 2.47
CA SER A 184 5.20 2.32 3.72
C SER A 184 4.89 0.86 3.44
N MET A 185 4.36 0.11 4.41
CA MET A 185 4.04 -1.31 4.19
C MET A 185 3.02 -1.57 3.05
N ASN A 186 2.24 -0.56 2.62
CA ASN A 186 1.20 -0.69 1.58
C ASN A 186 1.08 0.52 0.64
N HIS A 187 2.02 1.47 0.67
CA HIS A 187 2.10 2.56 -0.30
C HIS A 187 3.15 2.23 -1.37
N PRO A 188 2.76 1.65 -2.51
CA PRO A 188 3.69 1.33 -3.59
C PRO A 188 4.29 2.60 -4.19
N THR A 189 5.57 2.53 -4.56
CA THR A 189 6.24 3.58 -5.33
C THR A 189 5.78 3.57 -6.79
N LYS A 190 6.19 4.60 -7.53
CA LYS A 190 5.91 4.70 -8.97
C LYS A 190 6.32 3.44 -9.76
N TYR A 191 7.36 2.73 -9.37
CA TYR A 191 7.85 1.54 -10.09
C TYR A 191 6.81 0.41 -10.11
N LEU A 192 6.26 0.08 -8.94
CA LEU A 192 5.22 -0.94 -8.84
C LEU A 192 3.91 -0.49 -9.50
N ILE A 193 3.55 0.80 -9.35
CA ILE A 193 2.37 1.36 -10.05
C ILE A 193 2.52 1.29 -11.57
N GLN A 194 3.70 1.59 -12.10
CA GLN A 194 3.99 1.50 -13.54
C GLN A 194 3.90 0.06 -14.05
N PHE A 195 4.37 -0.91 -13.27
CA PHE A 195 4.18 -2.32 -13.60
C PHE A 195 2.69 -2.66 -13.73
N ILE A 196 1.88 -2.34 -12.74
CA ILE A 196 0.42 -2.56 -12.77
C ILE A 196 -0.21 -1.88 -13.99
N CYS A 197 0.19 -0.64 -14.30
CA CYS A 197 -0.31 0.09 -15.46
C CYS A 197 0.04 -0.58 -16.80
N LYS A 198 1.25 -1.14 -16.93
CA LYS A 198 1.66 -1.89 -18.13
C LYS A 198 0.79 -3.12 -18.35
N GLU A 199 0.52 -3.86 -17.29
CA GLU A 199 -0.36 -5.03 -17.35
C GLU A 199 -1.80 -4.63 -17.74
N ILE A 200 -2.34 -3.54 -17.19
CA ILE A 200 -3.67 -3.02 -17.55
C ILE A 200 -3.73 -2.65 -19.04
N ILE A 201 -2.73 -1.93 -19.55
CA ILE A 201 -2.64 -1.54 -20.97
C ILE A 201 -2.62 -2.79 -21.86
N SER A 202 -1.85 -3.80 -21.48
CA SER A 202 -1.75 -5.08 -22.20
C SER A 202 -3.11 -5.81 -22.24
N ILE A 203 -3.78 -5.94 -21.10
CA ILE A 203 -5.11 -6.59 -21.01
C ILE A 203 -6.16 -5.84 -21.83
N LEU A 204 -6.13 -4.53 -21.80
CA LEU A 204 -7.08 -3.69 -22.55
C LEU A 204 -6.75 -3.57 -24.04
N GLN A 205 -5.52 -3.94 -24.43
CA GLN A 205 -5.01 -3.80 -25.81
C GLN A 205 -5.13 -2.36 -26.32
N ILE A 206 -4.86 -1.39 -25.46
CA ILE A 206 -4.94 0.02 -25.79
C ILE A 206 -3.55 0.59 -26.09
N ASN A 207 -3.47 1.42 -27.12
CA ASN A 207 -2.25 2.20 -27.37
C ASN A 207 -2.28 3.46 -26.49
N ASN A 208 -1.63 3.38 -25.33
CA ASN A 208 -1.56 4.49 -24.38
C ASN A 208 -0.16 4.61 -23.78
N THR A 209 0.20 5.83 -23.40
CA THR A 209 1.46 6.14 -22.76
C THR A 209 1.32 6.16 -21.24
N ILE A 210 2.31 5.61 -20.54
CA ILE A 210 2.41 5.70 -19.09
C ILE A 210 3.11 7.00 -18.73
N ASN A 211 2.55 7.74 -17.79
CA ASN A 211 3.24 8.90 -17.22
C ASN A 211 4.25 8.45 -16.17
N TYR A 212 5.52 8.36 -16.56
CA TYR A 212 6.61 7.90 -15.71
C TYR A 212 7.04 8.89 -14.63
N THR A 213 6.58 10.14 -14.68
CA THR A 213 6.93 11.18 -13.70
C THR A 213 5.99 11.22 -12.51
N VAL A 214 4.81 10.56 -12.61
CA VAL A 214 3.81 10.56 -11.54
C VAL A 214 4.24 9.64 -10.40
N ASP A 215 4.31 10.19 -9.22
CA ASP A 215 4.51 9.45 -7.96
C ASP A 215 3.53 10.00 -6.91
N THR A 216 2.29 9.55 -6.97
CA THR A 216 1.19 10.13 -6.19
C THR A 216 1.21 9.77 -4.72
N LEU A 217 1.93 8.71 -4.35
CA LEU A 217 1.98 8.23 -2.97
C LEU A 217 3.23 8.68 -2.21
N GLU A 218 4.09 9.49 -2.84
CA GLU A 218 5.33 9.98 -2.24
C GLU A 218 5.13 10.97 -1.06
N ASN A 219 3.90 11.43 -0.83
CA ASN A 219 3.58 12.36 0.26
C ASN A 219 3.70 11.73 1.66
N THR A 220 3.76 10.41 1.73
CA THR A 220 4.02 9.67 2.98
C THR A 220 5.13 8.67 2.74
N LYS A 221 6.32 8.96 3.28
CA LYS A 221 7.50 8.09 3.23
C LYS A 221 7.90 7.75 4.65
N CYS A 222 7.64 6.52 5.05
CA CYS A 222 7.94 6.03 6.40
C CYS A 222 9.45 5.90 6.64
N ILE A 223 9.85 5.85 7.91
CA ILE A 223 11.25 5.71 8.30
C ILE A 223 11.76 4.32 7.90
N LEU A 224 12.84 4.28 7.12
CA LEU A 224 13.61 3.07 6.86
C LEU A 224 14.69 2.91 7.92
N TYR A 225 14.75 1.76 8.54
CA TYR A 225 15.81 1.43 9.49
C TYR A 225 17.10 1.05 8.77
N LYS A 226 18.22 1.53 9.31
CA LYS A 226 19.51 1.39 8.64
C LYS A 226 19.94 -0.07 8.40
N CYS A 227 19.49 -1.01 9.25
CA CYS A 227 19.76 -2.45 9.08
C CYS A 227 19.26 -3.00 7.73
N ILE A 228 18.23 -2.40 7.11
CA ILE A 228 17.71 -2.82 5.79
C ILE A 228 18.82 -2.78 4.72
N SER A 229 19.78 -1.86 4.82
CA SER A 229 20.90 -1.77 3.86
C SER A 229 21.73 -3.05 3.72
N LYS A 230 21.65 -3.97 4.67
CA LYS A 230 22.33 -5.27 4.59
C LYS A 230 21.78 -6.18 3.49
N ASN A 231 20.51 -6.01 3.11
CA ASN A 231 19.78 -6.92 2.21
C ASN A 231 19.24 -6.24 0.95
N VAL A 232 19.63 -4.98 0.69
CA VAL A 232 19.22 -4.25 -0.53
C VAL A 232 20.45 -3.67 -1.22
N ASN A 233 20.33 -3.47 -2.55
CA ASN A 233 21.38 -2.95 -3.41
C ASN A 233 21.23 -1.45 -3.71
N PHE A 234 20.13 -0.81 -3.30
CA PHE A 234 19.93 0.62 -3.45
C PHE A 234 20.39 1.37 -2.19
N ASP A 235 20.76 2.64 -2.35
CA ASP A 235 21.18 3.49 -1.24
C ASP A 235 19.96 3.97 -0.42
N ILE A 236 19.80 3.43 0.79
CA ILE A 236 18.72 3.83 1.69
C ILE A 236 18.86 5.26 2.22
N ASN A 237 20.06 5.87 2.18
CA ASN A 237 20.25 7.24 2.64
C ASN A 237 19.59 8.25 1.68
N ASN A 238 19.31 7.84 0.44
CA ASN A 238 18.55 8.64 -0.51
C ASN A 238 17.03 8.61 -0.25
N HIS A 239 16.58 7.79 0.70
CA HIS A 239 15.18 7.77 1.11
C HIS A 239 14.89 8.93 2.07
N ASN A 240 14.35 10.00 1.51
CA ASN A 240 13.89 11.14 2.30
C ASN A 240 12.55 10.82 2.97
N VAL A 241 12.58 10.56 4.28
CA VAL A 241 11.35 10.38 5.07
C VAL A 241 10.44 11.61 4.92
N LEU A 242 9.13 11.38 4.84
CA LEU A 242 8.11 12.43 4.78
C LEU A 242 6.85 11.99 5.53
N THR A 243 6.56 12.64 6.64
CA THR A 243 5.37 12.37 7.47
C THR A 243 4.71 13.69 7.81
N SER A 244 3.44 13.85 7.45
CA SER A 244 2.67 15.09 7.70
C SER A 244 3.40 16.37 7.26
N GLY A 245 4.12 16.32 6.11
CA GLY A 245 4.89 17.44 5.58
C GLY A 245 6.28 17.64 6.22
N ILE A 246 6.64 16.86 7.24
CA ILE A 246 7.92 16.94 7.97
C ILE A 246 8.91 15.94 7.38
N ARG A 247 10.15 16.39 7.14
CA ARG A 247 11.25 15.56 6.60
C ARG A 247 12.35 15.25 7.63
N ASP A 248 12.34 15.94 8.75
CA ASP A 248 13.31 15.77 9.84
C ASP A 248 12.85 14.65 10.76
N ILE A 249 13.67 13.62 10.92
CA ILE A 249 13.33 12.42 11.69
C ILE A 249 13.15 12.73 13.19
N ASN A 250 13.92 13.69 13.74
CA ASN A 250 13.75 14.10 15.14
C ASN A 250 12.39 14.77 15.33
N LYS A 251 12.01 15.65 14.41
CA LYS A 251 10.71 16.33 14.44
C LYS A 251 9.56 15.35 14.23
N ILE A 252 9.72 14.37 13.36
CA ILE A 252 8.74 13.29 13.15
C ILE A 252 8.57 12.50 14.44
N THR A 253 9.66 12.05 15.06
CA THR A 253 9.61 11.30 16.32
C THR A 253 9.00 12.13 17.44
N GLN A 254 9.32 13.44 17.51
CA GLN A 254 8.69 14.36 18.48
C GLN A 254 7.19 14.50 18.25
N LEU A 255 6.76 14.55 16.99
CA LEU A 255 5.33 14.61 16.64
C LEU A 255 4.59 13.36 17.16
N TYR A 256 5.16 12.16 16.98
CA TYR A 256 4.58 10.92 17.53
C TYR A 256 4.51 10.95 19.06
N TYR A 257 5.61 11.33 19.74
CA TYR A 257 5.64 11.42 21.21
C TYR A 257 4.61 12.41 21.76
N ASN A 258 4.47 13.56 21.12
CA ASN A 258 3.45 14.55 21.49
C ASN A 258 2.05 13.97 21.31
N THR A 259 1.79 13.30 20.19
CA THR A 259 0.50 12.65 19.92
C THR A 259 0.19 11.59 20.99
N TYR A 260 1.14 10.70 21.31
CA TYR A 260 0.93 9.68 22.35
C TYR A 260 0.64 10.29 23.71
N LYS A 261 1.33 11.38 24.05
CA LYS A 261 1.09 12.12 25.29
C LYS A 261 -0.28 12.76 25.33
N GLU A 262 -0.69 13.43 24.25
CA GLU A 262 -1.99 14.11 24.14
C GLU A 262 -3.18 13.18 24.32
N ILE A 263 -3.09 11.98 23.74
CA ILE A 263 -4.17 10.98 23.80
C ILE A 263 -4.08 10.07 25.03
N GLY A 264 -3.04 10.21 25.88
CA GLY A 264 -2.81 9.33 27.03
C GLY A 264 -2.50 7.88 26.61
N PHE A 265 -1.83 7.70 25.46
CA PHE A 265 -1.46 6.39 24.96
C PHE A 265 -0.45 5.72 25.91
N LYS A 266 -0.69 4.44 26.26
CA LYS A 266 0.17 3.62 27.12
C LYS A 266 0.41 2.25 26.49
#